data_7e99b091b7316416a5d0bbb8d71fac27
#
_entry.id   7e99b091b7316416a5d0bbb8d71fac27
#
_cell.length_a   1.000
_cell.length_b   1.000
_cell.length_c   1.000
_cell.angle_alpha   90.00
_cell.angle_beta   90.00
_cell.angle_gamma   90.00
#
_symmetry.space_group_name_H-M   'P 1'
#
loop_
_entity.id
_entity.type
_entity.pdbx_description
1 polymer ?
#
loop_
_entity_poly.entity_id
_entity_poly.type
_entity_poly.pdbx_seq_one_letter_code
_entity_poly.pdbx_strand_id
1 'polypeptide(L)'
;AIMGTFALFARQIGRRQFAMNTLLAVAMLMCAWNPLYIWDVGFQLSFFATLGLILYAEPFSQAASNLLHRFLGATTVEKITQPLSDFVLLTFAAQLTTIPIMAYHFQRISLVSFLANPFILPAQPAVMILGGVAALLSLIWLPLGQLAAWVAYPFALYTIRVVELFDRIPRGTIFLGDFSFVFVLLFYIALLSLTINWSALREWIHTLRAKAGTLGAGSAIVLLTIALLLVWRAASSVPDRLLHITFLDVGSADAVLIKTPTG
;
A
#
# COMPACT_ATOMS: atom_id res chain seq x y z
N ALA A 1 -14.75 3.05 1.67
CA ALA A 1 -15.60 3.19 0.49
C ALA A 1 -15.79 4.66 0.09
N ILE A 2 -16.25 5.56 0.98
CA ILE A 2 -16.56 6.98 0.69
C ILE A 2 -15.34 7.73 0.11
N MET A 3 -14.17 7.64 0.73
CA MET A 3 -12.94 8.29 0.23
C MET A 3 -12.55 7.80 -1.17
N GLY A 4 -12.62 6.50 -1.43
CA GLY A 4 -12.29 5.92 -2.74
C GLY A 4 -13.23 6.38 -3.85
N THR A 5 -14.53 6.45 -3.58
CA THR A 5 -15.53 6.91 -4.55
C THR A 5 -15.31 8.38 -4.93
N PHE A 6 -15.08 9.25 -3.96
CA PHE A 6 -14.78 10.66 -4.22
C PHE A 6 -13.45 10.87 -4.93
N ALA A 7 -12.42 10.08 -4.61
CA ALA A 7 -11.13 10.13 -5.29
C ALA A 7 -11.22 9.72 -6.77
N LEU A 8 -12.02 8.69 -7.08
CA LEU A 8 -12.29 8.27 -8.46
C LEU A 8 -13.05 9.36 -9.23
N PHE A 9 -14.04 9.99 -8.59
CA PHE A 9 -14.80 11.09 -9.20
C PHE A 9 -13.92 12.31 -9.49
N ALA A 10 -13.05 12.67 -8.55
CA ALA A 10 -12.08 13.76 -8.72
C ALA A 10 -11.03 13.48 -9.82
N ARG A 11 -10.64 12.22 -10.00
CA ARG A 11 -9.72 11.81 -11.06
C ARG A 11 -10.35 11.94 -12.46
N GLN A 12 -11.65 11.75 -12.60
CA GLN A 12 -12.38 11.95 -13.86
C GLN A 12 -12.42 13.43 -14.31
N ILE A 13 -12.29 14.38 -13.36
CA ILE A 13 -12.27 15.84 -13.65
C ILE A 13 -10.88 16.32 -14.08
N GLY A 14 -9.85 15.48 -14.09
CA GLY A 14 -8.61 15.70 -14.85
C GLY A 14 -7.57 16.63 -14.21
N ARG A 15 -7.68 17.05 -12.94
CA ARG A 15 -6.69 17.91 -12.28
C ARG A 15 -6.25 17.32 -10.93
N ARG A 16 -4.95 17.04 -10.77
CA ARG A 16 -4.34 16.57 -9.51
C ARG A 16 -4.69 17.42 -8.28
N GLN A 17 -4.76 18.73 -8.47
CA GLN A 17 -5.10 19.66 -7.38
C GLN A 17 -6.52 19.43 -6.84
N PHE A 18 -7.48 19.07 -7.70
CA PHE A 18 -8.84 18.74 -7.25
C PHE A 18 -8.88 17.43 -6.47
N ALA A 19 -8.12 16.41 -6.87
CA ALA A 19 -8.08 15.13 -6.17
C ALA A 19 -7.51 15.29 -4.75
N MET A 20 -6.43 16.06 -4.58
CA MET A 20 -5.84 16.36 -3.28
C MET A 20 -6.81 17.15 -2.39
N ASN A 21 -7.41 18.21 -2.93
CA ASN A 21 -8.37 19.04 -2.18
C ASN A 21 -9.60 18.22 -1.77
N THR A 22 -10.08 17.33 -2.65
CA THR A 22 -11.21 16.45 -2.35
C THR A 22 -10.84 15.45 -1.25
N LEU A 23 -9.64 14.85 -1.31
CA LEU A 23 -9.16 13.93 -0.28
C LEU A 23 -9.10 14.62 1.08
N LEU A 24 -8.51 15.81 1.14
CA LEU A 24 -8.40 16.59 2.37
C LEU A 24 -9.78 17.03 2.88
N ALA A 25 -10.66 17.49 2.01
CA ALA A 25 -12.02 17.92 2.39
C ALA A 25 -12.83 16.73 2.97
N VAL A 26 -12.77 15.55 2.34
CA VAL A 26 -13.45 14.36 2.86
C VAL A 26 -12.85 13.92 4.18
N ALA A 27 -11.53 13.94 4.32
CA ALA A 27 -10.85 13.62 5.58
C ALA A 27 -11.26 14.58 6.70
N MET A 28 -11.29 15.89 6.42
CA MET A 28 -11.75 16.91 7.37
C MET A 28 -13.20 16.69 7.79
N LEU A 29 -14.10 16.42 6.84
CA LEU A 29 -15.52 16.18 7.13
C LEU A 29 -15.70 14.91 8.00
N MET A 30 -14.97 13.84 7.70
CA MET A 30 -15.03 12.63 8.52
C MET A 30 -14.52 12.88 9.94
N CYS A 31 -13.39 13.57 10.09
CA CYS A 31 -12.83 13.90 11.39
C CYS A 31 -13.69 14.94 12.17
N ALA A 32 -14.38 15.85 11.47
CA ALA A 32 -15.31 16.77 12.08
C ALA A 32 -16.57 16.06 12.62
N TRP A 33 -17.03 15.02 11.90
CA TRP A 33 -18.13 14.18 12.35
C TRP A 33 -17.75 13.31 13.55
N ASN A 34 -16.59 12.66 13.49
CA ASN A 34 -16.05 11.88 14.59
C ASN A 34 -14.52 11.97 14.60
N PRO A 35 -13.92 12.71 15.58
CA PRO A 35 -12.47 12.92 15.66
C PRO A 35 -11.70 11.60 15.90
N LEU A 36 -12.35 10.55 16.41
CA LEU A 36 -11.70 9.24 16.62
C LEU A 36 -11.30 8.54 15.32
N TYR A 37 -11.83 8.96 14.16
CA TYR A 37 -11.39 8.40 12.87
C TYR A 37 -9.90 8.60 12.61
N ILE A 38 -9.24 9.62 13.21
CA ILE A 38 -7.80 9.81 13.09
C ILE A 38 -7.02 8.59 13.60
N TRP A 39 -7.55 7.91 14.62
CA TRP A 39 -6.94 6.72 15.21
C TRP A 39 -7.40 5.41 14.56
N ASP A 40 -8.41 5.47 13.70
CA ASP A 40 -8.90 4.29 12.99
C ASP A 40 -7.91 3.87 11.89
N VAL A 41 -7.45 2.62 11.98
CA VAL A 41 -6.46 2.05 11.05
C VAL A 41 -7.00 2.02 9.61
N GLY A 42 -8.29 1.72 9.45
CA GLY A 42 -8.94 1.68 8.13
C GLY A 42 -8.99 3.06 7.49
N PHE A 43 -9.27 4.11 8.28
CA PHE A 43 -9.21 5.49 7.82
C PHE A 43 -7.80 5.88 7.40
N GLN A 44 -6.79 5.61 8.25
CA GLN A 44 -5.39 5.92 7.96
C GLN A 44 -4.92 5.22 6.67
N LEU A 45 -5.13 3.91 6.55
CA LEU A 45 -4.74 3.14 5.37
C LEU A 45 -5.44 3.65 4.11
N SER A 46 -6.74 3.95 4.16
CA SER A 46 -7.50 4.47 3.03
C SER A 46 -7.02 5.87 2.60
N PHE A 47 -6.77 6.75 3.59
CA PHE A 47 -6.24 8.08 3.33
C PHE A 47 -4.86 8.04 2.68
N PHE A 48 -3.92 7.31 3.27
CA PHE A 48 -2.56 7.23 2.76
C PHE A 48 -2.46 6.43 1.45
N ALA A 49 -3.26 5.39 1.24
CA ALA A 49 -3.34 4.72 -0.05
C ALA A 49 -3.78 5.68 -1.16
N THR A 50 -4.86 6.45 -0.91
CA THR A 50 -5.37 7.42 -1.87
C THR A 50 -4.36 8.55 -2.11
N LEU A 51 -3.69 9.03 -1.06
CA LEU A 51 -2.60 10.01 -1.16
C LEU A 51 -1.45 9.48 -2.03
N GLY A 52 -1.04 8.24 -1.82
CA GLY A 52 -0.02 7.57 -2.63
C GLY A 52 -0.39 7.50 -4.11
N LEU A 53 -1.64 7.14 -4.41
CA LEU A 53 -2.14 7.13 -5.78
C LEU A 53 -2.13 8.53 -6.42
N ILE A 54 -2.52 9.58 -5.68
CA ILE A 54 -2.53 10.95 -6.19
C ILE A 54 -1.11 11.45 -6.47
N LEU A 55 -0.16 11.15 -5.58
CA LEU A 55 1.21 11.66 -5.68
C LEU A 55 2.09 10.86 -6.63
N TYR A 56 1.98 9.52 -6.61
CA TYR A 56 2.98 8.63 -7.21
C TYR A 56 2.49 7.81 -8.41
N ALA A 57 1.18 7.64 -8.63
CA ALA A 57 0.69 6.81 -9.72
C ALA A 57 1.19 7.29 -11.10
N GLU A 58 1.08 8.60 -11.38
CA GLU A 58 1.51 9.13 -12.66
C GLU A 58 3.04 9.21 -12.85
N PRO A 59 3.85 9.66 -11.85
CA PRO A 59 5.31 9.56 -11.94
C PRO A 59 5.81 8.14 -12.17
N PHE A 60 5.20 7.15 -11.52
CA PHE A 60 5.57 5.75 -11.72
C PHE A 60 5.19 5.25 -13.11
N SER A 61 4.00 5.61 -13.60
CA SER A 61 3.56 5.26 -14.95
C SER A 61 4.49 5.87 -16.00
N GLN A 62 4.87 7.15 -15.88
CA GLN A 62 5.82 7.79 -16.79
C GLN A 62 7.22 7.15 -16.71
N ALA A 63 7.71 6.84 -15.51
CA ALA A 63 9.01 6.21 -15.36
C ALA A 63 9.03 4.80 -15.96
N ALA A 64 7.99 4.01 -15.75
CA ALA A 64 7.85 2.67 -16.32
C ALA A 64 7.72 2.71 -17.84
N SER A 65 6.89 3.60 -18.37
CA SER A 65 6.75 3.83 -19.82
C SER A 65 8.09 4.16 -20.46
N ASN A 66 8.83 5.12 -19.91
CA ASN A 66 10.16 5.49 -20.39
C ASN A 66 11.17 4.33 -20.34
N LEU A 67 11.04 3.45 -19.35
CA LEU A 67 11.91 2.27 -19.22
C LEU A 67 11.53 1.18 -20.23
N LEU A 68 10.23 0.91 -20.40
CA LEU A 68 9.74 -0.09 -21.36
C LEU A 68 10.06 0.28 -22.81
N HIS A 69 9.92 1.56 -23.18
CA HIS A 69 10.29 2.04 -24.50
C HIS A 69 11.78 1.86 -24.83
N ARG A 70 12.65 1.71 -23.82
CA ARG A 70 14.07 1.40 -24.02
C ARG A 70 14.35 -0.06 -24.38
N PHE A 71 13.47 -0.98 -23.94
CA PHE A 71 13.70 -2.43 -24.04
C PHE A 71 12.78 -3.14 -25.04
N LEU A 72 11.60 -2.57 -25.32
CA LEU A 72 10.56 -3.19 -26.15
C LEU A 72 10.13 -2.20 -27.25
N GLY A 73 10.07 -2.68 -28.50
CA GLY A 73 9.61 -1.88 -29.64
C GLY A 73 8.16 -1.39 -29.49
N ALA A 74 7.90 -0.18 -29.97
CA ALA A 74 6.71 0.64 -29.67
C ALA A 74 5.33 -0.01 -29.93
N THR A 75 5.23 -0.99 -30.82
CA THR A 75 3.94 -1.52 -31.30
C THR A 75 3.31 -2.63 -30.47
N THR A 76 4.11 -3.35 -29.69
CA THR A 76 3.62 -4.49 -28.88
C THR A 76 3.30 -4.07 -27.43
N VAL A 77 3.91 -2.98 -26.96
CA VAL A 77 3.82 -2.47 -25.58
C VAL A 77 2.46 -1.85 -25.30
N GLU A 78 1.83 -1.18 -26.28
CA GLU A 78 0.61 -0.40 -26.03
C GLU A 78 -0.64 -1.22 -25.72
N LYS A 79 -0.78 -2.43 -26.24
CA LYS A 79 -2.06 -3.16 -26.15
C LYS A 79 -2.20 -4.13 -24.98
N ILE A 80 -1.10 -4.71 -24.51
CA ILE A 80 -1.16 -5.77 -23.48
C ILE A 80 -0.45 -5.37 -22.19
N THR A 81 0.62 -4.59 -22.32
CA THR A 81 1.47 -4.24 -21.16
C THR A 81 0.95 -3.03 -20.38
N GLN A 82 0.25 -2.10 -21.01
CA GLN A 82 -0.27 -0.90 -20.32
C GLN A 82 -1.23 -1.23 -19.16
N PRO A 83 -2.32 -2.00 -19.33
CA PRO A 83 -3.24 -2.20 -18.23
C PRO A 83 -2.60 -3.01 -17.08
N LEU A 84 -1.78 -4.01 -17.38
CA LEU A 84 -1.11 -4.80 -16.35
C LEU A 84 -0.04 -3.98 -15.61
N SER A 85 0.75 -3.17 -16.33
CA SER A 85 1.73 -2.28 -15.73
C SER A 85 1.06 -1.22 -14.85
N ASP A 86 -0.09 -0.70 -15.28
CA ASP A 86 -0.84 0.28 -14.49
C ASP A 86 -1.31 -0.32 -13.16
N PHE A 87 -1.83 -1.55 -13.13
CA PHE A 87 -2.21 -2.20 -11.89
C PHE A 87 -1.02 -2.45 -10.96
N VAL A 88 0.13 -2.85 -11.52
CA VAL A 88 1.37 -3.01 -10.74
C VAL A 88 1.81 -1.68 -10.16
N LEU A 89 1.83 -0.62 -10.97
CA LEU A 89 2.28 0.71 -10.55
C LEU A 89 1.34 1.35 -9.54
N LEU A 90 0.02 1.16 -9.70
CA LEU A 90 -0.97 1.60 -8.72
C LEU A 90 -0.77 0.89 -7.37
N THR A 91 -0.46 -0.41 -7.39
CA THR A 91 -0.12 -1.16 -6.19
C THR A 91 1.11 -0.56 -5.50
N PHE A 92 2.18 -0.31 -6.24
CA PHE A 92 3.40 0.30 -5.68
C PHE A 92 3.14 1.69 -5.13
N ALA A 93 2.38 2.53 -5.84
CA ALA A 93 2.05 3.88 -5.41
C ALA A 93 1.25 3.88 -4.09
N ALA A 94 0.26 3.01 -3.96
CA ALA A 94 -0.53 2.88 -2.74
C ALA A 94 0.31 2.28 -1.59
N GLN A 95 1.08 1.23 -1.86
CA GLN A 95 1.86 0.54 -0.83
C GLN A 95 3.01 1.40 -0.30
N LEU A 96 3.65 2.22 -1.14
CA LEU A 96 4.70 3.13 -0.71
C LEU A 96 4.27 4.00 0.48
N THR A 97 3.03 4.45 0.47
CA THR A 97 2.49 5.29 1.53
C THR A 97 1.80 4.53 2.65
N THR A 98 1.36 3.30 2.45
CA THR A 98 0.67 2.51 3.47
C THR A 98 1.59 1.60 4.28
N ILE A 99 2.76 1.20 3.73
CA ILE A 99 3.71 0.31 4.41
C ILE A 99 4.07 0.76 5.82
N PRO A 100 4.40 2.04 6.10
CA PRO A 100 4.78 2.45 7.46
C PRO A 100 3.65 2.29 8.47
N ILE A 101 2.41 2.56 8.05
CA ILE A 101 1.22 2.38 8.89
C ILE A 101 0.96 0.90 9.14
N MET A 102 1.08 0.08 8.08
CA MET A 102 0.94 -1.37 8.22
C MET A 102 2.01 -1.94 9.16
N ALA A 103 3.27 -1.49 9.01
CA ALA A 103 4.36 -1.90 9.88
C ALA A 103 4.11 -1.53 11.34
N TYR A 104 3.59 -0.34 11.59
CA TYR A 104 3.29 0.14 12.94
C TYR A 104 2.13 -0.60 13.61
N HIS A 105 1.00 -0.77 12.91
CA HIS A 105 -0.20 -1.37 13.50
C HIS A 105 -0.17 -2.90 13.51
N PHE A 106 0.38 -3.50 12.47
CA PHE A 106 0.36 -4.97 12.33
C PHE A 106 1.69 -5.63 12.62
N GLN A 107 2.76 -4.85 12.81
CA GLN A 107 4.14 -5.32 13.09
C GLN A 107 4.65 -6.34 12.06
N ARG A 108 4.07 -6.31 10.86
CA ARG A 108 4.42 -7.20 9.76
C ARG A 108 4.25 -6.52 8.41
N ILE A 109 5.09 -6.87 7.46
CA ILE A 109 4.99 -6.44 6.05
C ILE A 109 4.92 -7.68 5.18
N SER A 110 3.92 -7.74 4.31
CA SER A 110 3.80 -8.79 3.32
C SER A 110 4.46 -8.37 2.02
N LEU A 111 5.58 -8.98 1.66
CA LEU A 111 6.23 -8.75 0.37
C LEU A 111 5.42 -9.40 -0.76
N VAL A 112 4.72 -10.47 -0.46
CA VAL A 112 3.87 -11.20 -1.42
C VAL A 112 2.71 -10.34 -1.89
N SER A 113 2.24 -9.41 -1.07
CA SER A 113 1.14 -8.50 -1.44
C SER A 113 1.48 -7.62 -2.66
N PHE A 114 2.75 -7.26 -2.87
CA PHE A 114 3.19 -6.54 -4.07
C PHE A 114 2.95 -7.33 -5.35
N LEU A 115 3.09 -8.65 -5.27
CA LEU A 115 2.86 -9.55 -6.40
C LEU A 115 1.40 -9.95 -6.52
N ALA A 116 0.72 -10.23 -5.41
CA ALA A 116 -0.67 -10.68 -5.40
C ALA A 116 -1.66 -9.59 -5.84
N ASN A 117 -1.48 -8.35 -5.35
CA ASN A 117 -2.42 -7.25 -5.61
C ASN A 117 -2.63 -6.95 -7.10
N PRO A 118 -1.61 -6.88 -7.97
CA PRO A 118 -1.82 -6.69 -9.40
C PRO A 118 -2.73 -7.73 -10.06
N PHE A 119 -2.72 -8.97 -9.58
CA PHE A 119 -3.60 -10.03 -10.09
C PHE A 119 -5.00 -9.95 -9.50
N ILE A 120 -5.14 -9.46 -8.26
CA ILE A 120 -6.43 -9.34 -7.57
C ILE A 120 -7.18 -8.09 -8.05
N LEU A 121 -6.49 -6.96 -8.25
CA LEU A 121 -7.10 -5.68 -8.60
C LEU A 121 -8.04 -5.71 -9.82
N PRO A 122 -7.75 -6.42 -10.93
CA PRO A 122 -8.65 -6.48 -12.08
C PRO A 122 -10.02 -7.10 -11.77
N ALA A 123 -10.09 -8.04 -10.83
CA ALA A 123 -11.34 -8.69 -10.43
C ALA A 123 -12.15 -7.87 -9.42
N GLN A 124 -11.52 -6.94 -8.70
CA GLN A 124 -12.17 -6.18 -7.62
C GLN A 124 -13.39 -5.36 -8.07
N PRO A 125 -13.36 -4.61 -9.21
CA PRO A 125 -14.53 -3.88 -9.66
C PRO A 125 -15.75 -4.79 -9.91
N ALA A 126 -15.52 -5.98 -10.50
CA ALA A 126 -16.58 -6.95 -10.73
C ALA A 126 -17.16 -7.47 -9.41
N VAL A 127 -16.30 -7.84 -8.44
CA VAL A 127 -16.73 -8.27 -7.10
C VAL A 127 -17.53 -7.17 -6.40
N MET A 128 -17.06 -5.93 -6.45
CA MET A 128 -17.72 -4.80 -5.78
C MET A 128 -19.08 -4.47 -6.42
N ILE A 129 -19.15 -4.38 -7.74
CA ILE A 129 -20.39 -4.01 -8.46
C ILE A 129 -21.41 -5.15 -8.34
N LEU A 130 -21.02 -6.36 -8.72
CA LEU A 130 -21.95 -7.50 -8.72
C LEU A 130 -22.35 -7.90 -7.30
N GLY A 131 -21.40 -7.86 -6.34
CA GLY A 131 -21.70 -8.10 -4.93
C GLY A 131 -22.61 -7.03 -4.33
N GLY A 132 -22.38 -5.75 -4.68
CA GLY A 132 -23.25 -4.65 -4.29
C GLY A 132 -24.68 -4.78 -4.86
N VAL A 133 -24.80 -5.12 -6.15
CA VAL A 133 -26.09 -5.40 -6.79
C VAL A 133 -26.78 -6.59 -6.12
N ALA A 134 -26.06 -7.67 -5.85
CA ALA A 134 -26.61 -8.83 -5.16
C ALA A 134 -27.13 -8.48 -3.76
N ALA A 135 -26.39 -7.66 -3.02
CA ALA A 135 -26.82 -7.18 -1.70
C ALA A 135 -28.10 -6.33 -1.79
N LEU A 136 -28.17 -5.39 -2.73
CA LEU A 136 -29.36 -4.56 -2.92
C LEU A 136 -30.58 -5.37 -3.35
N LEU A 137 -30.42 -6.31 -4.29
CA LEU A 137 -31.50 -7.19 -4.74
C LEU A 137 -31.98 -8.12 -3.62
N SER A 138 -31.09 -8.57 -2.72
CA SER A 138 -31.50 -9.42 -1.59
C SER A 138 -32.33 -8.67 -0.57
N LEU A 139 -32.25 -7.34 -0.49
CA LEU A 139 -33.13 -6.52 0.35
C LEU A 139 -34.58 -6.48 -0.17
N ILE A 140 -34.78 -6.63 -1.51
CA ILE A 140 -36.10 -6.64 -2.13
C ILE A 140 -36.65 -8.07 -2.11
N TRP A 141 -35.84 -9.03 -2.56
CA TRP A 141 -36.26 -10.43 -2.62
C TRP A 141 -35.02 -11.34 -2.59
N LEU A 142 -34.90 -12.16 -1.56
CA LEU A 142 -33.72 -12.99 -1.29
C LEU A 142 -33.30 -13.89 -2.48
N PRO A 143 -34.24 -14.59 -3.20
CA PRO A 143 -33.83 -15.39 -4.35
C PRO A 143 -33.21 -14.61 -5.51
N LEU A 144 -33.66 -13.36 -5.77
CA LEU A 144 -33.02 -12.49 -6.76
C LEU A 144 -31.60 -12.10 -6.36
N GLY A 145 -31.41 -11.79 -5.08
CA GLY A 145 -30.09 -11.52 -4.55
C GLY A 145 -29.16 -12.72 -4.67
N GLN A 146 -29.67 -13.93 -4.42
CA GLN A 146 -28.90 -15.17 -4.59
C GLN A 146 -28.48 -15.40 -6.05
N LEU A 147 -29.39 -15.20 -7.02
CA LEU A 147 -29.06 -15.32 -8.44
C LEU A 147 -27.95 -14.31 -8.85
N ALA A 148 -28.07 -13.07 -8.40
CA ALA A 148 -27.04 -12.06 -8.66
C ALA A 148 -25.70 -12.42 -7.96
N ALA A 149 -25.73 -12.99 -6.75
CA ALA A 149 -24.54 -13.47 -6.04
C ALA A 149 -23.84 -14.62 -6.78
N TRP A 150 -24.58 -15.50 -7.45
CA TRP A 150 -23.99 -16.54 -8.30
C TRP A 150 -23.14 -15.97 -9.44
N VAL A 151 -23.54 -14.82 -9.99
CA VAL A 151 -22.76 -14.12 -11.03
C VAL A 151 -21.49 -13.46 -10.44
N ALA A 152 -21.56 -12.98 -9.20
CA ALA A 152 -20.40 -12.42 -8.50
C ALA A 152 -19.40 -13.49 -8.02
N TYR A 153 -19.90 -14.70 -7.74
CA TYR A 153 -19.13 -15.79 -7.13
C TYR A 153 -17.83 -16.14 -7.85
N PRO A 154 -17.78 -16.32 -9.19
CA PRO A 154 -16.53 -16.67 -9.88
C PRO A 154 -15.43 -15.64 -9.70
N PHE A 155 -15.76 -14.35 -9.64
CA PHE A 155 -14.77 -13.28 -9.40
C PHE A 155 -14.25 -13.29 -7.96
N ALA A 156 -15.15 -13.54 -6.99
CA ALA A 156 -14.75 -13.72 -5.60
C ALA A 156 -13.90 -14.97 -5.42
N LEU A 157 -14.30 -16.09 -6.05
CA LEU A 157 -13.52 -17.33 -6.02
C LEU A 157 -12.13 -17.15 -6.63
N TYR A 158 -12.05 -16.45 -7.78
CA TYR A 158 -10.76 -16.10 -8.39
C TYR A 158 -9.86 -15.35 -7.40
N THR A 159 -10.39 -14.32 -6.74
CA THR A 159 -9.65 -13.54 -5.74
C THR A 159 -9.12 -14.44 -4.60
N ILE A 160 -9.98 -15.32 -4.07
CA ILE A 160 -9.61 -16.27 -3.00
C ILE A 160 -8.49 -17.20 -3.48
N ARG A 161 -8.63 -17.79 -4.69
CA ARG A 161 -7.61 -18.69 -5.24
C ARG A 161 -6.27 -18.03 -5.49
N VAL A 162 -6.28 -16.79 -5.95
CA VAL A 162 -5.05 -16.01 -6.10
C VAL A 162 -4.39 -15.78 -4.75
N VAL A 163 -5.14 -15.39 -3.72
CA VAL A 163 -4.60 -15.21 -2.36
C VAL A 163 -4.02 -16.52 -1.83
N GLU A 164 -4.75 -17.64 -1.92
CA GLU A 164 -4.29 -18.95 -1.48
C GLU A 164 -3.01 -19.39 -2.21
N LEU A 165 -2.89 -19.08 -3.50
CA LEU A 165 -1.69 -19.41 -4.28
C LEU A 165 -0.46 -18.64 -3.77
N PHE A 166 -0.62 -17.35 -3.53
CA PHE A 166 0.46 -16.49 -3.04
C PHE A 166 0.79 -16.73 -1.57
N ASP A 167 -0.17 -17.15 -0.74
CA ASP A 167 0.05 -17.51 0.67
C ASP A 167 0.97 -18.71 0.83
N ARG A 168 1.03 -19.60 -0.18
CA ARG A 168 1.94 -20.76 -0.19
C ARG A 168 3.41 -20.38 -0.33
N ILE A 169 3.76 -19.12 -0.64
CA ILE A 169 5.14 -18.68 -0.79
C ILE A 169 5.77 -18.54 0.60
N PRO A 170 6.76 -19.39 0.94
CA PRO A 170 7.39 -19.35 2.25
C PRO A 170 8.13 -18.02 2.44
N ARG A 171 8.11 -17.47 3.65
CA ARG A 171 8.74 -16.19 4.00
C ARG A 171 8.19 -14.98 3.26
N GLY A 172 6.96 -15.07 2.73
CA GLY A 172 6.29 -13.95 2.06
C GLY A 172 5.92 -12.79 2.99
N THR A 173 5.95 -13.00 4.30
CA THR A 173 5.68 -12.00 5.34
C THR A 173 6.89 -11.83 6.24
N ILE A 174 7.31 -10.59 6.44
CA ILE A 174 8.40 -10.21 7.36
C ILE A 174 7.76 -9.69 8.63
N PHE A 175 8.12 -10.29 9.76
CA PHE A 175 7.74 -9.79 11.08
C PHE A 175 8.77 -8.77 11.55
N LEU A 176 8.31 -7.56 11.91
CA LEU A 176 9.16 -6.40 12.21
C LEU A 176 9.41 -6.21 13.72
N GLY A 177 8.69 -6.97 14.57
CA GLY A 177 8.71 -6.73 16.01
C GLY A 177 8.13 -5.35 16.37
N ASP A 178 8.60 -4.75 17.47
CA ASP A 178 8.10 -3.45 17.95
C ASP A 178 8.55 -2.31 17.04
N PHE A 179 7.70 -1.96 16.08
CA PHE A 179 7.95 -0.87 15.14
C PHE A 179 7.50 0.47 15.74
N SER A 180 8.47 1.31 16.08
CA SER A 180 8.19 2.59 16.76
C SER A 180 7.53 3.62 15.82
N PHE A 181 6.57 4.40 16.35
CA PHE A 181 5.94 5.52 15.66
C PHE A 181 6.94 6.55 15.14
N VAL A 182 8.10 6.70 15.79
CA VAL A 182 9.18 7.60 15.33
C VAL A 182 9.66 7.23 13.93
N PHE A 183 9.76 5.93 13.61
CA PHE A 183 10.13 5.49 12.25
C PHE A 183 9.07 5.83 11.21
N VAL A 184 7.79 5.76 11.56
CA VAL A 184 6.68 6.17 10.68
C VAL A 184 6.81 7.65 10.36
N LEU A 185 7.03 8.49 11.38
CA LEU A 185 7.19 9.93 11.23
C LEU A 185 8.41 10.28 10.36
N LEU A 186 9.56 9.69 10.66
CA LEU A 186 10.79 9.89 9.89
C LEU A 186 10.63 9.46 8.43
N PHE A 187 9.95 8.34 8.19
CA PHE A 187 9.67 7.87 6.83
C PHE A 187 8.83 8.88 6.05
N TYR A 188 7.73 9.41 6.64
CA TYR A 188 6.91 10.38 5.95
C TYR A 188 7.61 11.72 5.75
N ILE A 189 8.42 12.19 6.73
CA ILE A 189 9.24 13.39 6.56
C ILE A 189 10.21 13.19 5.38
N ALA A 190 10.89 12.06 5.32
CA ALA A 190 11.81 11.74 4.23
C ALA A 190 11.08 11.64 2.88
N LEU A 191 9.94 10.96 2.84
CA LEU A 191 9.13 10.79 1.64
C LEU A 191 8.60 12.13 1.10
N LEU A 192 8.06 12.99 1.98
CA LEU A 192 7.58 14.32 1.62
C LEU A 192 8.72 15.24 1.20
N SER A 193 9.85 15.22 1.92
CA SER A 193 11.04 16.00 1.55
C SER A 193 11.55 15.61 0.17
N LEU A 194 11.60 14.30 -0.12
CA LEU A 194 11.98 13.78 -1.43
C LEU A 194 11.00 14.21 -2.53
N THR A 195 9.71 14.22 -2.21
CA THR A 195 8.66 14.59 -3.18
C THR A 195 8.66 16.08 -3.50
N ILE A 196 8.80 16.92 -2.48
CA ILE A 196 8.79 18.40 -2.62
C ILE A 196 10.07 18.87 -3.30
N ASN A 197 11.22 18.33 -2.91
CA ASN A 197 12.52 18.76 -3.40
C ASN A 197 13.04 17.91 -4.57
N TRP A 198 12.16 17.17 -5.28
CA TRP A 198 12.59 16.26 -6.35
C TRP A 198 13.39 16.96 -7.46
N SER A 199 12.99 18.16 -7.85
CA SER A 199 13.72 18.98 -8.84
C SER A 199 15.10 19.39 -8.29
N ALA A 200 15.15 19.92 -7.10
CA ALA A 200 16.40 20.33 -6.45
C ALA A 200 17.32 19.12 -6.18
N LEU A 201 16.75 17.99 -5.76
CA LEU A 201 17.49 16.75 -5.57
C LEU A 201 18.05 16.22 -6.91
N ARG A 202 17.28 16.30 -7.98
CA ARG A 202 17.68 15.89 -9.33
C ARG A 202 18.84 16.78 -9.83
N GLU A 203 18.75 18.09 -9.66
CA GLU A 203 19.84 19.03 -9.98
C GLU A 203 21.07 18.79 -9.11
N TRP A 204 20.89 18.55 -7.83
CA TRP A 204 21.95 18.22 -6.89
C TRP A 204 22.65 16.89 -7.25
N ILE A 205 21.89 15.85 -7.59
CA ILE A 205 22.45 14.58 -8.10
C ILE A 205 23.21 14.79 -9.42
N HIS A 206 22.69 15.62 -10.33
CA HIS A 206 23.37 15.96 -11.58
C HIS A 206 24.67 16.74 -11.33
N THR A 207 24.67 17.69 -10.41
CA THR A 207 25.87 18.45 -10.01
C THR A 207 26.87 17.58 -9.24
N LEU A 208 26.42 16.67 -8.41
CA LEU A 208 27.26 15.67 -7.77
C LEU A 208 27.85 14.68 -8.79
N ARG A 209 27.08 14.22 -9.77
CA ARG A 209 27.60 13.39 -10.87
C ARG A 209 28.62 14.13 -11.72
N ALA A 210 28.44 15.42 -11.93
CA ALA A 210 29.39 16.24 -12.69
C ALA A 210 30.68 16.56 -11.89
N LYS A 211 30.58 16.67 -10.55
CA LYS A 211 31.73 16.93 -9.66
C LYS A 211 32.39 15.67 -9.10
N ALA A 212 31.68 14.56 -9.06
CA ALA A 212 32.15 13.31 -8.49
C ALA A 212 32.65 12.38 -9.60
N GLY A 213 33.87 12.60 -10.05
CA GLY A 213 34.68 11.46 -10.47
C GLY A 213 34.68 10.43 -9.32
N THR A 214 34.38 9.20 -9.65
CA THR A 214 34.49 7.94 -8.84
C THR A 214 34.17 7.93 -7.33
N LEU A 215 34.33 9.04 -6.58
CA LEU A 215 34.06 9.16 -5.15
C LEU A 215 32.55 9.34 -4.79
N GLY A 216 31.76 9.95 -5.68
CA GLY A 216 30.35 10.23 -5.40
C GLY A 216 29.43 9.01 -5.47
N ALA A 217 29.77 8.04 -6.30
CA ALA A 217 29.04 6.77 -6.34
C ALA A 217 29.23 5.95 -5.06
N GLY A 218 30.42 6.00 -4.47
CA GLY A 218 30.75 5.33 -3.21
C GLY A 218 29.94 5.84 -2.03
N SER A 219 29.78 7.18 -1.90
CA SER A 219 29.03 7.75 -0.77
C SER A 219 27.52 7.48 -0.87
N ALA A 220 26.95 7.48 -2.06
CA ALA A 220 25.53 7.10 -2.27
C ALA A 220 25.31 5.63 -1.94
N ILE A 221 26.23 4.74 -2.36
CA ILE A 221 26.20 3.31 -2.03
C ILE A 221 26.33 3.12 -0.51
N VAL A 222 27.25 3.84 0.15
CA VAL A 222 27.42 3.77 1.60
C VAL A 222 26.16 4.24 2.34
N LEU A 223 25.54 5.35 1.95
CA LEU A 223 24.29 5.82 2.56
C LEU A 223 23.15 4.83 2.32
N LEU A 224 23.05 4.26 1.13
CA LEU A 224 22.04 3.25 0.81
C LEU A 224 22.28 1.95 1.59
N THR A 225 23.55 1.57 1.76
CA THR A 225 23.93 0.40 2.56
C THR A 225 23.65 0.64 4.05
N ILE A 226 23.93 1.84 4.57
CA ILE A 226 23.60 2.21 5.95
C ILE A 226 22.08 2.21 6.16
N ALA A 227 21.32 2.79 5.23
CA ALA A 227 19.85 2.75 5.28
C ALA A 227 19.31 1.31 5.23
N LEU A 228 19.89 0.47 4.36
CA LEU A 228 19.55 -0.94 4.26
C LEU A 228 19.92 -1.73 5.53
N LEU A 229 21.09 -1.44 6.11
CA LEU A 229 21.51 -2.04 7.37
C LEU A 229 20.66 -1.58 8.56
N LEU A 230 20.23 -0.32 8.59
CA LEU A 230 19.31 0.17 9.61
C LEU A 230 17.93 -0.47 9.48
N VAL A 231 17.43 -0.61 8.25
CA VAL A 231 16.19 -1.35 7.96
C VAL A 231 16.35 -2.83 8.30
N TRP A 232 17.48 -3.44 7.93
CA TRP A 232 17.82 -4.83 8.29
C TRP A 232 17.91 -5.03 9.80
N ARG A 233 18.55 -4.11 10.52
CA ARG A 233 18.66 -4.17 11.98
C ARG A 233 17.30 -3.96 12.67
N ALA A 234 16.44 -3.10 12.12
CA ALA A 234 15.06 -2.95 12.57
C ALA A 234 14.21 -4.20 12.25
N ALA A 235 14.45 -4.84 11.10
CA ALA A 235 13.77 -6.06 10.70
C ALA A 235 14.31 -7.33 11.40
N SER A 236 15.57 -7.31 11.84
CA SER A 236 16.21 -8.40 12.56
C SER A 236 16.26 -8.18 14.09
N SER A 237 15.27 -7.43 14.63
CA SER A 237 15.04 -7.45 16.07
C SER A 237 14.74 -8.90 16.49
N VAL A 238 15.80 -9.59 16.87
CA VAL A 238 15.77 -10.97 17.32
C VAL A 238 14.76 -11.05 18.45
N PRO A 239 13.79 -11.98 18.40
CA PRO A 239 12.91 -12.24 19.55
C PRO A 239 13.81 -12.37 20.77
N ASP A 240 13.56 -11.56 21.77
CA ASP A 240 14.26 -11.74 23.04
C ASP A 240 13.97 -13.18 23.47
N ARG A 241 15.00 -13.94 23.76
CA ARG A 241 14.90 -15.35 24.17
C ARG A 241 14.20 -15.51 25.52
N LEU A 242 13.26 -14.62 25.84
CA LEU A 242 12.51 -14.56 27.08
C LEU A 242 11.13 -15.16 26.90
N LEU A 243 10.65 -15.80 27.95
CA LEU A 243 9.25 -16.24 28.06
C LEU A 243 8.41 -15.03 28.44
N HIS A 244 7.53 -14.57 27.54
CA HIS A 244 6.57 -13.52 27.83
C HIS A 244 5.25 -14.13 28.28
N ILE A 245 4.82 -13.79 29.49
CA ILE A 245 3.50 -14.12 30.02
C ILE A 245 2.73 -12.80 30.10
N THR A 246 1.74 -12.64 29.24
CA THR A 246 0.88 -11.45 29.21
C THR A 246 -0.49 -11.81 29.76
N PHE A 247 -0.88 -11.17 30.86
CA PHE A 247 -2.23 -11.25 31.38
C PHE A 247 -3.11 -10.26 30.63
N LEU A 248 -4.12 -10.77 29.93
CA LEU A 248 -5.07 -9.96 29.17
C LEU A 248 -6.28 -9.67 30.07
N ASP A 249 -6.58 -8.40 30.27
CA ASP A 249 -7.83 -7.98 30.88
C ASP A 249 -8.95 -8.09 29.83
N VAL A 250 -9.74 -9.15 29.95
CA VAL A 250 -10.87 -9.46 29.06
C VAL A 250 -12.22 -9.28 29.74
N GLY A 251 -12.25 -8.50 30.82
CA GLY A 251 -13.46 -8.20 31.57
C GLY A 251 -13.80 -9.29 32.59
N SER A 252 -14.82 -10.10 32.36
CA SER A 252 -15.32 -11.09 33.35
C SER A 252 -14.58 -12.44 33.34
N ALA A 253 -13.46 -12.56 32.62
CA ALA A 253 -12.65 -13.77 32.55
C ALA A 253 -11.15 -13.43 32.56
N ASP A 254 -10.33 -14.37 33.01
CA ASP A 254 -8.88 -14.27 32.97
C ASP A 254 -8.36 -14.96 31.69
N ALA A 255 -7.58 -14.26 30.87
CA ALA A 255 -6.88 -14.83 29.75
C ALA A 255 -5.39 -14.58 29.88
N VAL A 256 -4.59 -15.62 29.69
CA VAL A 256 -3.13 -15.55 29.75
C VAL A 256 -2.56 -15.96 28.41
N LEU A 257 -1.80 -15.06 27.80
CA LEU A 257 -1.03 -15.33 26.58
C LEU A 257 0.41 -15.68 26.98
N ILE A 258 0.83 -16.90 26.67
CA ILE A 258 2.21 -17.35 26.86
C ILE A 258 2.89 -17.38 25.51
N LYS A 259 3.88 -16.50 25.32
CA LYS A 259 4.74 -16.48 24.14
C LYS A 259 6.08 -17.10 24.48
N THR A 260 6.40 -18.20 23.83
CA THR A 260 7.68 -18.89 24.00
C THR A 260 8.81 -18.21 23.26
N PRO A 261 10.10 -18.42 23.66
CA PRO A 261 11.27 -17.83 22.98
C PRO A 261 11.43 -18.21 21.50
N THR A 262 10.70 -19.20 21.05
CA THR A 262 10.71 -19.71 19.67
C THR A 262 9.50 -19.26 18.83
N GLY A 263 8.59 -18.48 19.38
CA GLY A 263 7.40 -17.94 18.71
C GLY A 263 6.12 -18.64 19.07
#